data_66a5692b4c61f98d4d7ce3b27b33d391
#
_entry.id   66a5692b4c61f98d4d7ce3b27b33d391
#
_cell.length_a   1.000
_cell.length_b   1.000
_cell.length_c   1.000
_cell.angle_alpha   90.00
_cell.angle_beta   90.00
_cell.angle_gamma   90.00
#
_symmetry.space_group_name_H-M   'P 1'
#
loop_
_entity.id
_entity.type
_entity.pdbx_description
1 polymer ?
#
loop_
_entity_poly.entity_id
_entity_poly.type
_entity_poly.pdbx_seq_one_letter_code
_entity_poly.pdbx_strand_id
1 'polypeptide(L)'
;NVVYEDHFFTVYKEIKRLRSLLPLYYFGTEIGVNAIVLKYRIPSSTHQVNKSIAPLQDAQQAIYLARTNASEWGIDKNKIGIMGFSAGGHLASTAATHYEDIKVTNPGNTSYRPNFQILIYPVISFSSYGHKGSRDNLIGPVINEDQVHYFSNEEHINKNAPPAFLVHAKDDGAVLVANSINYYKQLLENQVAAELYLFEKGGHGFGMKNNTSEVHWPQLMQQWMIKNNIINK
;
A
#
# COMPACT_ATOMS: atom_id res chain seq x y z
N ASN A 1 -25.77 -13.65 9.87
CA ASN A 1 -24.74 -14.01 8.88
C ASN A 1 -24.68 -12.88 7.87
N VAL A 2 -23.71 -12.00 8.04
CA VAL A 2 -23.42 -10.95 7.06
C VAL A 2 -22.39 -11.54 6.12
N VAL A 3 -22.76 -11.72 4.86
CA VAL A 3 -21.85 -12.15 3.80
C VAL A 3 -21.12 -10.90 3.33
N TYR A 4 -19.80 -10.87 3.45
CA TYR A 4 -18.96 -9.78 3.00
C TYR A 4 -18.20 -10.21 1.75
N GLU A 5 -18.25 -9.42 0.68
CA GLU A 5 -17.78 -9.86 -0.62
C GLU A 5 -16.34 -9.39 -0.99
N ASP A 6 -15.79 -8.31 -0.38
CA ASP A 6 -14.51 -7.72 -0.84
C ASP A 6 -13.59 -7.31 0.30
N HIS A 7 -12.27 -7.48 0.13
CA HIS A 7 -11.30 -7.24 1.21
C HIS A 7 -10.03 -6.54 0.75
N PHE A 8 -9.49 -5.65 1.58
CA PHE A 8 -8.14 -5.14 1.43
C PHE A 8 -7.39 -5.08 2.76
N PHE A 9 -6.05 -5.18 2.68
CA PHE A 9 -5.17 -5.00 3.83
C PHE A 9 -4.72 -3.56 3.95
N THR A 10 -4.90 -2.98 5.12
CA THR A 10 -4.30 -1.70 5.47
C THR A 10 -3.02 -1.95 6.23
N VAL A 11 -1.90 -1.44 5.71
CA VAL A 11 -0.57 -1.57 6.30
C VAL A 11 -0.31 -0.40 7.25
N TYR A 12 -0.03 -0.70 8.52
CA TYR A 12 0.17 0.34 9.51
C TYR A 12 1.33 0.10 10.51
N LYS A 13 2.03 1.19 10.90
CA LYS A 13 3.28 1.16 11.66
C LYS A 13 3.15 0.94 13.17
N GLU A 14 2.05 1.36 13.84
CA GLU A 14 1.94 1.32 15.31
C GLU A 14 0.49 1.13 15.82
N ILE A 15 0.31 0.27 16.86
CA ILE A 15 -1.00 0.04 17.52
C ILE A 15 -1.58 1.31 18.17
N LYS A 16 -0.75 2.23 18.67
CA LYS A 16 -1.22 3.49 19.29
C LYS A 16 -2.06 4.36 18.35
N ARG A 17 -1.97 4.13 17.02
CA ARG A 17 -2.73 4.82 16.00
C ARG A 17 -3.89 4.01 15.41
N LEU A 18 -4.24 2.85 15.95
CA LEU A 18 -5.45 2.10 15.54
C LEU A 18 -6.71 2.99 15.53
N ARG A 19 -6.82 3.93 16.46
CA ARG A 19 -7.93 4.90 16.48
C ARG A 19 -8.01 5.77 15.21
N SER A 20 -6.89 6.04 14.54
CA SER A 20 -6.87 6.81 13.29
C SER A 20 -7.28 5.98 12.06
N LEU A 21 -7.28 4.65 12.17
CA LEU A 21 -7.71 3.72 11.12
C LEU A 21 -9.16 3.26 11.28
N LEU A 22 -9.77 3.48 12.46
CA LEU A 22 -11.18 3.17 12.67
C LEU A 22 -12.10 3.81 11.62
N PRO A 23 -11.92 5.09 11.24
CA PRO A 23 -12.73 5.69 10.18
C PRO A 23 -12.60 4.95 8.84
N LEU A 24 -11.41 4.47 8.49
CA LEU A 24 -11.20 3.67 7.28
C LEU A 24 -11.88 2.30 7.37
N TYR A 25 -11.79 1.64 8.53
CA TYR A 25 -12.48 0.38 8.77
C TYR A 25 -14.00 0.55 8.61
N TYR A 26 -14.58 1.55 9.27
CA TYR A 26 -16.03 1.83 9.15
C TYR A 26 -16.42 2.19 7.72
N PHE A 27 -15.66 3.06 7.06
CA PHE A 27 -15.91 3.40 5.66
C PHE A 27 -15.84 2.16 4.76
N GLY A 28 -14.84 1.29 4.96
CA GLY A 28 -14.72 0.04 4.21
C GLY A 28 -15.98 -0.83 4.37
N THR A 29 -16.45 -1.03 5.61
CA THR A 29 -17.65 -1.83 5.87
C THR A 29 -18.92 -1.20 5.28
N GLU A 30 -19.03 0.13 5.26
CA GLU A 30 -20.16 0.84 4.64
C GLU A 30 -20.23 0.64 3.11
N ILE A 31 -19.08 0.48 2.46
CA ILE A 31 -19.00 0.25 1.00
C ILE A 31 -18.88 -1.23 0.62
N GLY A 32 -19.08 -2.15 1.58
CA GLY A 32 -19.03 -3.59 1.33
C GLY A 32 -17.63 -4.19 1.28
N VAL A 33 -16.64 -3.51 1.85
CA VAL A 33 -15.24 -3.97 1.90
C VAL A 33 -14.87 -4.41 3.30
N ASN A 34 -14.31 -5.61 3.43
CA ASN A 34 -13.68 -6.04 4.67
C ASN A 34 -12.25 -5.52 4.77
N ALA A 35 -11.94 -4.83 5.85
CA ALA A 35 -10.61 -4.30 6.11
C ALA A 35 -9.89 -5.13 7.19
N ILE A 36 -8.67 -5.57 6.87
CA ILE A 36 -7.77 -6.23 7.81
C ILE A 36 -6.60 -5.27 8.08
N VAL A 37 -6.36 -4.97 9.36
CA VAL A 37 -5.24 -4.10 9.74
C VAL A 37 -4.00 -4.95 10.03
N LEU A 38 -2.98 -4.79 9.19
CA LEU A 38 -1.71 -5.46 9.39
C LEU A 38 -0.80 -4.65 10.33
N LYS A 39 -0.47 -5.21 11.49
CA LYS A 39 0.65 -4.74 12.30
C LYS A 39 1.93 -5.45 11.84
N TYR A 40 2.67 -4.81 10.97
CA TYR A 40 3.94 -5.34 10.49
C TYR A 40 5.13 -5.01 11.41
N ARG A 41 6.18 -5.81 11.33
CA ARG A 41 7.43 -5.58 12.06
C ARG A 41 8.11 -4.31 11.55
N ILE A 42 8.30 -3.34 12.46
CA ILE A 42 9.06 -2.12 12.17
C ILE A 42 10.54 -2.48 12.06
N PRO A 43 11.27 -1.97 11.05
CA PRO A 43 12.68 -2.25 10.89
C PRO A 43 13.48 -1.96 12.17
N SER A 44 14.19 -2.97 12.69
CA SER A 44 14.98 -2.88 13.91
C SER A 44 16.24 -3.73 13.79
N SER A 45 17.40 -3.09 13.90
CA SER A 45 18.69 -3.78 13.87
C SER A 45 18.96 -4.60 15.14
N THR A 46 18.21 -4.37 16.21
CA THR A 46 18.36 -5.09 17.50
C THR A 46 17.49 -6.34 17.60
N HIS A 47 16.43 -6.44 16.80
CA HIS A 47 15.42 -7.49 16.94
C HIS A 47 15.18 -8.31 15.66
N GLN A 48 15.89 -8.00 14.57
CA GLN A 48 15.70 -8.65 13.28
C GLN A 48 17.04 -8.97 12.65
N VAL A 49 17.18 -10.20 12.14
CA VAL A 49 18.37 -10.63 11.39
C VAL A 49 18.51 -9.82 10.08
N ASN A 50 17.39 -9.59 9.40
CA ASN A 50 17.32 -8.72 8.24
C ASN A 50 16.14 -7.76 8.37
N LYS A 51 16.42 -6.55 8.86
CA LYS A 51 15.38 -5.56 9.13
C LYS A 51 14.71 -5.02 7.87
N SER A 52 15.38 -5.03 6.73
CA SER A 52 14.86 -4.47 5.48
C SER A 52 13.80 -5.38 4.84
N ILE A 53 13.90 -6.68 5.08
CA ILE A 53 12.99 -7.69 4.51
C ILE A 53 11.80 -7.99 5.43
N ALA A 54 11.94 -7.80 6.73
CA ALA A 54 10.91 -8.17 7.70
C ALA A 54 9.51 -7.57 7.41
N PRO A 55 9.37 -6.29 7.02
CA PRO A 55 8.07 -5.74 6.66
C PRO A 55 7.44 -6.45 5.45
N LEU A 56 8.24 -6.72 4.39
CA LEU A 56 7.75 -7.42 3.19
C LEU A 56 7.30 -8.84 3.51
N GLN A 57 8.03 -9.57 4.38
CA GLN A 57 7.61 -10.88 4.84
C GLN A 57 6.22 -10.83 5.49
N ASP A 58 5.99 -9.83 6.34
CA ASP A 58 4.70 -9.68 7.03
C ASP A 58 3.57 -9.36 6.05
N ALA A 59 3.81 -8.49 5.06
CA ALA A 59 2.84 -8.17 4.03
C ALA A 59 2.52 -9.39 3.15
N GLN A 60 3.54 -10.13 2.71
CA GLN A 60 3.35 -11.36 1.94
C GLN A 60 2.59 -12.41 2.75
N GLN A 61 2.94 -12.60 4.03
CA GLN A 61 2.24 -13.53 4.90
C GLN A 61 0.76 -13.15 5.09
N ALA A 62 0.47 -11.86 5.23
CA ALA A 62 -0.91 -11.38 5.35
C ALA A 62 -1.72 -11.66 4.07
N ILE A 63 -1.18 -11.37 2.89
CA ILE A 63 -1.82 -11.68 1.60
C ILE A 63 -2.03 -13.20 1.45
N TYR A 64 -1.03 -14.01 1.83
CA TYR A 64 -1.13 -15.46 1.81
C TYR A 64 -2.27 -15.96 2.69
N LEU A 65 -2.33 -15.51 3.95
CA LEU A 65 -3.38 -15.91 4.90
C LEU A 65 -4.77 -15.50 4.41
N ALA A 66 -4.95 -14.28 3.90
CA ALA A 66 -6.24 -13.87 3.37
C ALA A 66 -6.66 -14.72 2.17
N ARG A 67 -5.72 -15.06 1.30
CA ARG A 67 -6.02 -15.83 0.08
C ARG A 67 -6.30 -17.29 0.38
N THR A 68 -5.59 -17.89 1.33
CA THR A 68 -5.78 -19.29 1.72
C THR A 68 -7.02 -19.51 2.56
N ASN A 69 -7.40 -18.53 3.40
CA ASN A 69 -8.61 -18.60 4.23
C ASN A 69 -9.83 -17.90 3.57
N ALA A 70 -9.72 -17.52 2.30
CA ALA A 70 -10.74 -16.74 1.62
C ALA A 70 -12.14 -17.36 1.71
N SER A 71 -12.25 -18.68 1.51
CA SER A 71 -13.53 -19.40 1.61
C SER A 71 -14.12 -19.38 3.03
N GLU A 72 -13.25 -19.57 4.04
CA GLU A 72 -13.67 -19.54 5.45
C GLU A 72 -14.14 -18.14 5.87
N TRP A 73 -13.43 -17.11 5.39
CA TRP A 73 -13.72 -15.71 5.73
C TRP A 73 -14.80 -15.08 4.85
N GLY A 74 -15.33 -15.81 3.86
CA GLY A 74 -16.36 -15.30 2.95
C GLY A 74 -15.86 -14.20 2.03
N ILE A 75 -14.59 -14.27 1.59
CA ILE A 75 -13.96 -13.25 0.73
C ILE A 75 -13.60 -13.80 -0.65
N ASP A 76 -13.62 -12.94 -1.65
CA ASP A 76 -13.14 -13.30 -2.97
C ASP A 76 -11.60 -13.26 -3.01
N LYS A 77 -10.99 -14.44 -3.16
CA LYS A 77 -9.52 -14.58 -3.28
C LYS A 77 -8.90 -13.79 -4.45
N ASN A 78 -9.72 -13.37 -5.42
CA ASN A 78 -9.30 -12.60 -6.59
C ASN A 78 -9.50 -11.09 -6.41
N LYS A 79 -9.99 -10.65 -5.25
CA LYS A 79 -10.24 -9.24 -4.92
C LYS A 79 -9.53 -8.79 -3.64
N ILE A 80 -8.36 -9.34 -3.36
CA ILE A 80 -7.55 -8.99 -2.19
C ILE A 80 -6.58 -7.86 -2.57
N GLY A 81 -6.80 -6.68 -2.03
CA GLY A 81 -5.95 -5.51 -2.23
C GLY A 81 -5.02 -5.23 -1.06
N ILE A 82 -4.09 -4.32 -1.29
CA ILE A 82 -3.22 -3.78 -0.24
C ILE A 82 -3.33 -2.25 -0.22
N MET A 83 -3.40 -1.68 0.99
CA MET A 83 -3.48 -0.24 1.17
C MET A 83 -2.41 0.25 2.14
N GLY A 84 -1.82 1.41 1.87
CA GLY A 84 -0.83 1.99 2.76
C GLY A 84 -0.75 3.50 2.72
N PHE A 85 -0.43 4.08 3.88
CA PHE A 85 -0.21 5.51 4.09
C PHE A 85 1.27 5.77 4.35
N SER A 86 1.86 6.81 3.75
CA SER A 86 3.23 7.24 4.03
C SER A 86 4.25 6.07 3.92
N ALA A 87 4.98 5.74 4.98
CA ALA A 87 5.86 4.57 5.02
C ALA A 87 5.11 3.24 4.85
N GLY A 88 3.83 3.15 5.27
CA GLY A 88 2.96 2.01 4.95
C GLY A 88 2.64 1.93 3.47
N GLY A 89 2.57 3.07 2.77
CA GLY A 89 2.48 3.14 1.32
C GLY A 89 3.72 2.56 0.63
N HIS A 90 4.90 2.76 1.21
CA HIS A 90 6.12 2.11 0.74
C HIS A 90 6.01 0.59 0.83
N LEU A 91 5.61 0.06 1.99
CA LEU A 91 5.43 -1.39 2.15
C LEU A 91 4.35 -1.94 1.20
N ALA A 92 3.24 -1.22 1.03
CA ALA A 92 2.17 -1.62 0.12
C ALA A 92 2.65 -1.69 -1.34
N SER A 93 3.39 -0.67 -1.80
CA SER A 93 3.96 -0.65 -3.15
C SER A 93 5.08 -1.69 -3.31
N THR A 94 5.91 -1.94 -2.27
CA THR A 94 6.90 -3.02 -2.30
C THR A 94 6.23 -4.38 -2.46
N ALA A 95 5.17 -4.67 -1.70
CA ALA A 95 4.41 -5.91 -1.86
C ALA A 95 3.74 -6.03 -3.24
N ALA A 96 3.38 -4.89 -3.86
CA ALA A 96 2.76 -4.84 -5.18
C ALA A 96 3.76 -4.99 -6.35
N THR A 97 5.03 -4.69 -6.14
CA THR A 97 6.09 -4.78 -7.17
C THR A 97 6.97 -6.00 -7.01
N HIS A 98 7.18 -6.49 -5.77
CA HIS A 98 8.07 -7.61 -5.44
C HIS A 98 7.29 -8.90 -5.07
N TYR A 99 6.09 -9.08 -5.61
CA TYR A 99 5.24 -10.23 -5.27
C TYR A 99 5.81 -11.58 -5.76
N GLU A 100 6.70 -11.59 -6.73
CA GLU A 100 7.41 -12.80 -7.21
C GLU A 100 8.68 -13.09 -6.40
N ASP A 101 9.22 -12.10 -5.71
CA ASP A 101 10.36 -12.27 -4.81
C ASP A 101 9.88 -12.71 -3.42
N ILE A 102 9.62 -14.01 -3.30
CA ILE A 102 8.98 -14.62 -2.13
C ILE A 102 9.95 -14.66 -0.95
N LYS A 103 9.59 -14.00 0.15
CA LYS A 103 10.38 -13.93 1.40
C LYS A 103 9.81 -14.80 2.53
N VAL A 104 8.73 -15.52 2.28
CA VAL A 104 8.05 -16.40 3.25
C VAL A 104 7.88 -17.80 2.68
N THR A 105 7.63 -18.78 3.55
CA THR A 105 7.35 -20.15 3.11
C THR A 105 5.96 -20.24 2.52
N ASN A 106 5.84 -20.72 1.29
CA ASN A 106 4.56 -20.98 0.63
C ASN A 106 4.42 -22.48 0.32
N PRO A 107 3.65 -23.19 1.14
CA PRO A 107 3.48 -24.64 0.91
C PRO A 107 2.57 -25.00 -0.26
N GLY A 108 1.91 -24.01 -0.92
CA GLY A 108 0.82 -24.30 -1.85
C GLY A 108 0.71 -23.44 -3.10
N ASN A 109 1.75 -22.91 -3.68
CA ASN A 109 1.71 -22.08 -4.92
C ASN A 109 0.69 -20.91 -4.89
N THR A 110 0.38 -20.41 -3.70
CA THR A 110 -0.54 -19.28 -3.53
C THR A 110 0.16 -18.00 -3.97
N SER A 111 -0.46 -17.22 -4.84
CA SER A 111 0.08 -15.94 -5.29
C SER A 111 0.15 -14.92 -4.15
N TYR A 112 1.27 -14.21 -4.04
CA TYR A 112 1.46 -13.08 -3.13
C TYR A 112 1.12 -11.73 -3.77
N ARG A 113 0.79 -11.73 -5.07
CA ARG A 113 0.43 -10.51 -5.79
C ARG A 113 -0.93 -10.00 -5.29
N PRO A 114 -1.02 -8.77 -4.73
CA PRO A 114 -2.32 -8.16 -4.45
C PRO A 114 -3.09 -7.95 -5.77
N ASN A 115 -4.41 -7.96 -5.72
CA ASN A 115 -5.25 -7.75 -6.90
C ASN A 115 -5.36 -6.26 -7.27
N PHE A 116 -5.16 -5.38 -6.30
CA PHE A 116 -5.10 -3.92 -6.46
C PHE A 116 -4.31 -3.29 -5.33
N GLN A 117 -3.93 -2.01 -5.48
CA GLN A 117 -3.20 -1.25 -4.47
C GLN A 117 -3.78 0.16 -4.31
N ILE A 118 -3.81 0.64 -3.06
CA ILE A 118 -4.28 1.98 -2.69
C ILE A 118 -3.18 2.67 -1.89
N LEU A 119 -2.67 3.78 -2.40
CA LEU A 119 -1.46 4.44 -1.90
C LEU A 119 -1.74 5.89 -1.54
N ILE A 120 -1.70 6.21 -0.25
CA ILE A 120 -2.05 7.53 0.26
C ILE A 120 -0.80 8.25 0.74
N TYR A 121 -0.44 9.36 0.06
CA TYR A 121 0.83 10.09 0.23
C TYR A 121 2.03 9.15 0.48
N PRO A 122 2.21 8.14 -0.41
CA PRO A 122 3.16 7.07 -0.17
C PRO A 122 4.60 7.54 -0.29
N VAL A 123 5.47 7.00 0.54
CA VAL A 123 6.87 6.87 0.18
C VAL A 123 6.95 5.79 -0.90
N ILE A 124 7.68 6.04 -1.98
CA ILE A 124 7.85 5.10 -3.10
C ILE A 124 9.34 4.86 -3.36
N SER A 125 10.08 5.95 -3.55
CA SER A 125 11.47 5.92 -3.94
C SER A 125 12.43 6.07 -2.76
N PHE A 126 13.60 5.48 -2.89
CA PHE A 126 14.75 5.76 -2.03
C PHE A 126 15.86 6.53 -2.76
N SER A 127 15.62 6.94 -4.01
CA SER A 127 16.49 7.78 -4.82
C SER A 127 16.50 9.24 -4.34
N SER A 128 16.95 10.16 -5.19
CA SER A 128 17.17 11.58 -4.85
C SER A 128 15.92 12.35 -4.37
N TYR A 129 14.72 11.94 -4.79
CA TYR A 129 13.43 12.53 -4.34
C TYR A 129 12.72 11.67 -3.29
N GLY A 130 13.37 10.60 -2.83
CA GLY A 130 12.85 9.70 -1.82
C GLY A 130 12.83 10.30 -0.41
N HIS A 131 12.05 9.70 0.47
CA HIS A 131 12.01 10.12 1.88
C HIS A 131 13.18 9.51 2.65
N LYS A 132 14.22 10.33 2.92
CA LYS A 132 15.46 9.92 3.61
C LYS A 132 15.21 9.16 4.90
N GLY A 133 14.28 9.64 5.75
CA GLY A 133 14.00 9.00 7.04
C GLY A 133 13.45 7.57 6.89
N SER A 134 12.60 7.31 5.90
CA SER A 134 12.09 5.96 5.62
C SER A 134 13.19 5.05 5.08
N ARG A 135 14.03 5.57 4.19
CA ARG A 135 15.19 4.84 3.66
C ARG A 135 16.14 4.44 4.78
N ASP A 136 16.60 5.39 5.57
CA ASP A 136 17.57 5.15 6.64
C ASP A 136 17.03 4.18 7.70
N ASN A 137 15.74 4.24 8.00
CA ASN A 137 15.09 3.28 8.89
C ASN A 137 15.08 1.86 8.31
N LEU A 138 14.76 1.71 7.03
CA LEU A 138 14.61 0.39 6.40
C LEU A 138 15.97 -0.23 6.08
N ILE A 139 16.83 0.46 5.34
CA ILE A 139 18.08 -0.08 4.82
C ILE A 139 19.33 0.42 5.55
N GLY A 140 19.20 1.40 6.43
CA GLY A 140 20.31 2.02 7.17
C GLY A 140 20.78 3.34 6.58
N PRO A 141 21.59 4.10 7.34
CA PRO A 141 22.07 5.41 6.91
C PRO A 141 23.21 5.34 5.90
N VAL A 142 23.92 4.22 5.83
CA VAL A 142 24.98 3.99 4.84
C VAL A 142 24.32 3.59 3.52
N ILE A 143 24.60 4.37 2.49
CA ILE A 143 24.01 4.14 1.16
C ILE A 143 24.60 2.86 0.57
N ASN A 144 23.69 1.96 0.20
CA ASN A 144 23.97 0.79 -0.62
C ASN A 144 23.06 0.90 -1.86
N GLU A 145 23.65 1.14 -3.01
CA GLU A 145 22.93 1.43 -4.25
C GLU A 145 22.02 0.26 -4.68
N ASP A 146 22.44 -0.99 -4.46
CA ASP A 146 21.59 -2.16 -4.77
C ASP A 146 20.32 -2.17 -3.90
N GLN A 147 20.43 -1.79 -2.62
CA GLN A 147 19.27 -1.67 -1.74
C GLN A 147 18.41 -0.45 -2.07
N VAL A 148 19.03 0.67 -2.45
CA VAL A 148 18.29 1.86 -2.92
C VAL A 148 17.50 1.50 -4.16
N HIS A 149 18.11 0.85 -5.14
CA HIS A 149 17.43 0.35 -6.34
C HIS A 149 16.32 -0.63 -5.98
N TYR A 150 16.61 -1.68 -5.19
CA TYR A 150 15.63 -2.69 -4.80
C TYR A 150 14.39 -2.11 -4.12
N PHE A 151 14.53 -1.06 -3.31
CA PHE A 151 13.42 -0.43 -2.57
C PHE A 151 12.89 0.86 -3.21
N SER A 152 13.35 1.22 -4.41
CA SER A 152 12.75 2.25 -5.26
C SER A 152 11.68 1.61 -6.14
N ASN A 153 10.45 1.51 -5.59
CA ASN A 153 9.39 0.68 -6.13
C ASN A 153 8.94 1.07 -7.55
N GLU A 154 9.13 2.33 -7.96
CA GLU A 154 8.86 2.80 -9.32
C GLU A 154 9.74 2.12 -10.38
N GLU A 155 10.90 1.62 -9.99
CA GLU A 155 11.86 0.96 -10.88
C GLU A 155 11.51 -0.52 -11.13
N HIS A 156 10.57 -1.08 -10.36
CA HIS A 156 10.17 -2.49 -10.41
C HIS A 156 8.77 -2.73 -10.97
N ILE A 157 8.15 -1.70 -11.54
CA ILE A 157 6.85 -1.84 -12.18
C ILE A 157 7.00 -2.57 -13.51
N ASN A 158 6.16 -3.58 -13.71
CA ASN A 158 6.01 -4.28 -14.97
C ASN A 158 4.53 -4.37 -15.35
N LYS A 159 4.22 -4.87 -16.56
CA LYS A 159 2.85 -5.01 -17.07
C LYS A 159 1.90 -5.85 -16.21
N ASN A 160 2.44 -6.65 -15.30
CA ASN A 160 1.66 -7.48 -14.38
C ASN A 160 1.50 -6.83 -13.00
N ALA A 161 1.99 -5.59 -12.77
CA ALA A 161 1.75 -4.88 -11.52
C ALA A 161 0.23 -4.69 -11.30
N PRO A 162 -0.26 -4.72 -10.04
CA PRO A 162 -1.68 -4.54 -9.78
C PRO A 162 -2.13 -3.12 -10.08
N PRO A 163 -3.40 -2.91 -10.54
CA PRO A 163 -3.96 -1.57 -10.72
C PRO A 163 -3.88 -0.77 -9.43
N ALA A 164 -3.73 0.56 -9.56
CA ALA A 164 -3.43 1.44 -8.45
C ALA A 164 -4.37 2.65 -8.37
N PHE A 165 -4.73 3.02 -7.13
CA PHE A 165 -5.31 4.31 -6.79
C PHE A 165 -4.36 5.07 -5.87
N LEU A 166 -4.01 6.31 -6.25
CA LEU A 166 -3.06 7.13 -5.50
C LEU A 166 -3.69 8.47 -5.10
N VAL A 167 -3.34 8.94 -3.91
CA VAL A 167 -3.70 10.29 -3.42
C VAL A 167 -2.48 10.96 -2.81
N HIS A 168 -2.23 12.24 -3.16
CA HIS A 168 -1.13 13.01 -2.57
C HIS A 168 -1.50 14.50 -2.53
N ALA A 169 -0.84 15.29 -1.68
CA ALA A 169 -0.91 16.74 -1.71
C ALA A 169 0.35 17.32 -2.37
N LYS A 170 0.19 18.32 -3.24
CA LYS A 170 1.32 18.95 -3.96
C LYS A 170 2.27 19.68 -3.03
N ASP A 171 1.77 20.18 -1.90
CA ASP A 171 2.51 20.89 -0.87
C ASP A 171 3.07 19.99 0.25
N ASP A 172 3.11 18.65 0.04
CA ASP A 172 3.71 17.72 0.99
C ASP A 172 5.23 17.96 1.10
N GLY A 173 5.64 18.56 2.22
CA GLY A 173 7.05 18.87 2.50
C GLY A 173 7.83 17.73 3.18
N ALA A 174 7.16 16.65 3.58
CA ALA A 174 7.80 15.48 4.20
C ALA A 174 8.07 14.37 3.17
N VAL A 175 7.06 14.01 2.39
CA VAL A 175 7.18 13.05 1.30
C VAL A 175 6.83 13.76 0.01
N LEU A 176 7.84 14.06 -0.80
CA LEU A 176 7.63 14.83 -2.02
C LEU A 176 6.62 14.15 -2.95
N VAL A 177 5.70 14.94 -3.50
CA VAL A 177 4.65 14.47 -4.43
C VAL A 177 5.21 13.73 -5.64
N ALA A 178 6.49 13.96 -5.96
CA ALA A 178 7.23 13.24 -7.01
C ALA A 178 7.19 11.72 -6.82
N ASN A 179 7.11 11.22 -5.58
CA ASN A 179 6.93 9.79 -5.30
C ASN A 179 5.68 9.25 -6.01
N SER A 180 4.53 9.86 -5.79
CA SER A 180 3.28 9.42 -6.42
C SER A 180 3.25 9.69 -7.93
N ILE A 181 3.77 10.82 -8.39
CA ILE A 181 3.76 11.19 -9.81
C ILE A 181 4.61 10.20 -10.63
N ASN A 182 5.83 9.88 -10.17
CA ASN A 182 6.71 8.98 -10.91
C ASN A 182 6.19 7.54 -10.89
N TYR A 183 5.68 7.07 -9.76
CA TYR A 183 5.05 5.74 -9.67
C TYR A 183 3.85 5.62 -10.62
N TYR A 184 2.98 6.62 -10.63
CA TYR A 184 1.83 6.69 -11.54
C TYR A 184 2.26 6.67 -13.02
N LYS A 185 3.28 7.46 -13.39
CA LYS A 185 3.83 7.45 -14.75
C LYS A 185 4.34 6.08 -15.16
N GLN A 186 5.12 5.43 -14.28
CA GLN A 186 5.64 4.09 -14.55
C GLN A 186 4.53 3.05 -14.69
N LEU A 187 3.44 3.13 -13.90
CA LEU A 187 2.27 2.28 -14.09
C LEU A 187 1.66 2.46 -15.49
N LEU A 188 1.45 3.70 -15.93
CA LEU A 188 0.88 3.98 -17.26
C LEU A 188 1.81 3.54 -18.41
N GLU A 189 3.11 3.77 -18.29
CA GLU A 189 4.12 3.33 -19.27
C GLU A 189 4.12 1.81 -19.43
N ASN A 190 3.85 1.08 -18.35
CA ASN A 190 3.71 -0.37 -18.35
C ASN A 190 2.26 -0.85 -18.64
N GLN A 191 1.37 0.05 -19.08
CA GLN A 191 -0.04 -0.25 -19.42
C GLN A 191 -0.86 -0.78 -18.23
N VAL A 192 -0.48 -0.45 -17.02
CA VAL A 192 -1.21 -0.79 -15.80
C VAL A 192 -2.23 0.31 -15.50
N ALA A 193 -3.48 -0.08 -15.28
CA ALA A 193 -4.55 0.85 -14.91
C ALA A 193 -4.23 1.57 -13.60
N ALA A 194 -4.24 2.90 -13.60
CA ALA A 194 -3.98 3.69 -12.40
C ALA A 194 -4.76 4.99 -12.42
N GLU A 195 -5.12 5.50 -11.24
CA GLU A 195 -5.64 6.84 -11.04
C GLU A 195 -4.83 7.54 -9.95
N LEU A 196 -4.49 8.81 -10.19
CA LEU A 196 -3.80 9.68 -9.26
C LEU A 196 -4.63 10.93 -9.00
N TYR A 197 -5.01 11.15 -7.75
CA TYR A 197 -5.64 12.39 -7.31
C TYR A 197 -4.64 13.26 -6.54
N LEU A 198 -4.47 14.50 -6.97
CA LEU A 198 -3.58 15.48 -6.34
C LEU A 198 -4.38 16.62 -5.71
N PHE A 199 -4.25 16.76 -4.39
CA PHE A 199 -4.67 17.97 -3.70
C PHE A 199 -3.70 19.11 -3.95
N GLU A 200 -4.18 20.33 -4.12
CA GLU A 200 -3.32 21.52 -4.18
C GLU A 200 -2.61 21.77 -2.84
N LYS A 201 -3.34 21.58 -1.74
CA LYS A 201 -2.84 21.71 -0.36
C LYS A 201 -3.29 20.54 0.50
N GLY A 202 -2.59 20.32 1.61
CA GLY A 202 -2.90 19.26 2.56
C GLY A 202 -1.71 18.85 3.40
N GLY A 203 -0.51 19.13 2.92
CA GLY A 203 0.73 18.69 3.56
C GLY A 203 0.81 17.17 3.66
N HIS A 204 1.56 16.67 4.64
CA HIS A 204 1.70 15.25 4.90
C HIS A 204 0.77 14.78 6.02
N GLY A 205 0.19 13.59 5.86
CA GLY A 205 -0.49 12.93 6.98
C GLY A 205 -1.95 13.37 7.21
N PHE A 206 -2.65 13.88 6.19
CA PHE A 206 -4.06 14.31 6.28
C PHE A 206 -5.04 13.15 6.58
N GLY A 207 -4.59 11.89 6.53
CA GLY A 207 -5.42 10.73 6.87
C GLY A 207 -6.64 10.59 5.96
N MET A 208 -7.78 10.28 6.57
CA MET A 208 -9.04 10.08 5.86
C MET A 208 -9.68 11.39 5.36
N LYS A 209 -9.26 12.55 5.87
CA LYS A 209 -9.83 13.84 5.52
C LYS A 209 -8.75 14.90 5.32
N ASN A 210 -8.69 15.47 4.14
CA ASN A 210 -7.93 16.68 3.90
C ASN A 210 -8.80 17.91 4.24
N ASN A 211 -8.48 18.61 5.33
CA ASN A 211 -9.27 19.75 5.80
C ASN A 211 -9.12 21.01 4.94
N THR A 212 -8.23 21.00 3.94
CA THR A 212 -8.02 22.11 3.01
C THR A 212 -8.81 21.95 1.70
N SER A 213 -9.63 20.91 1.59
CA SER A 213 -10.39 20.57 0.38
C SER A 213 -11.78 20.04 0.73
N GLU A 214 -12.77 20.42 -0.08
CA GLU A 214 -14.12 19.84 -0.04
C GLU A 214 -14.17 18.44 -0.67
N VAL A 215 -13.11 18.03 -1.36
CA VAL A 215 -13.06 16.73 -2.01
C VAL A 215 -12.72 15.63 -0.99
N HIS A 216 -13.58 14.63 -0.92
CA HIS A 216 -13.41 13.45 -0.07
C HIS A 216 -12.77 12.32 -0.86
N TRP A 217 -11.44 12.14 -0.75
CA TRP A 217 -10.73 11.10 -1.48
C TRP A 217 -11.24 9.65 -1.23
N PRO A 218 -11.80 9.28 -0.05
CA PRO A 218 -12.40 7.95 0.12
C PRO A 218 -13.55 7.68 -0.84
N GLN A 219 -14.36 8.71 -1.15
CA GLN A 219 -15.42 8.59 -2.15
C GLN A 219 -14.86 8.42 -3.57
N LEU A 220 -13.76 9.10 -3.91
CA LEU A 220 -13.06 8.89 -5.19
C LEU A 220 -12.51 7.47 -5.27
N MET A 221 -11.92 6.96 -4.18
CA MET A 221 -11.46 5.58 -4.07
C MET A 221 -12.62 4.60 -4.31
N GLN A 222 -13.76 4.80 -3.66
CA GLN A 222 -14.95 3.98 -3.87
C GLN A 222 -15.40 3.96 -5.34
N GLN A 223 -15.46 5.13 -5.98
CA GLN A 223 -15.80 5.24 -7.41
C GLN A 223 -14.80 4.49 -8.29
N TRP A 224 -13.50 4.61 -7.98
CA TRP A 224 -12.45 3.87 -8.66
C TRP A 224 -12.60 2.35 -8.47
N MET A 225 -12.92 1.88 -7.26
CA MET A 225 -13.15 0.47 -6.98
C MET A 225 -14.35 -0.08 -7.76
N ILE A 226 -15.46 0.68 -7.85
CA ILE A 226 -16.64 0.32 -8.66
C ILE A 226 -16.25 0.26 -10.15
N LYS A 227 -15.57 1.28 -10.68
CA LYS A 227 -15.14 1.34 -12.08
C LYS A 227 -14.25 0.17 -12.49
N ASN A 228 -13.44 -0.33 -11.55
CA ASN A 228 -12.53 -1.46 -11.77
C ASN A 228 -13.14 -2.81 -11.34
N ASN A 229 -14.43 -2.89 -11.09
CA ASN A 229 -15.16 -4.11 -10.67
C ASN A 229 -14.57 -4.77 -9.40
N ILE A 230 -13.95 -3.97 -8.53
CA ILE A 230 -13.44 -4.44 -7.23
C ILE A 230 -14.61 -4.61 -6.26
N ILE A 231 -15.52 -3.63 -6.23
CA ILE A 231 -16.78 -3.69 -5.46
C ILE A 231 -17.97 -3.48 -6.38
N ASN A 232 -19.15 -3.90 -5.93
CA ASN A 232 -20.42 -3.67 -6.62
C ASN A 232 -20.93 -2.23 -6.34
N LYS A 233 -21.88 -1.75 -7.18
CA LYS A 233 -22.58 -0.48 -6.95
C LYS A 233 -23.53 -0.60 -5.75
#